data_4e847a350c17e997371ec596b1eaadb9
#
_entry.id   4e847a350c17e997371ec596b1eaadb9
#
_cell.length_a   1.000
_cell.length_b   1.000
_cell.length_c   1.000
_cell.angle_alpha   90.00
_cell.angle_beta   90.00
_cell.angle_gamma   90.00
#
_symmetry.space_group_name_H-M   'P 1'
#
loop_
_entity.id
_entity.type
_entity.pdbx_description
1 polymer ?
#
loop_
_entity_poly.entity_id
_entity_poly.type
_entity_poly.pdbx_seq_one_letter_code
_entity_poly.pdbx_strand_id
1 'polypeptide(L)'
;MAGSGPSGDQNEKPLSLPVYGNYCGMGHGDPTWKAPPIDAVDLVCREHDRCYSLLGDFDSRCDRNLIQLMPTAIEQTPSLLGKQVGIMTLLYFSLAEQNLGLGEILFKRT
;
A
#
# COMPACT_ATOMS: atom_id res chain seq x y z
N MET A 1 -25.40 -8.25 10.40
CA MET A 1 -25.23 -8.28 10.11
C MET A 1 -25.00 -8.08 9.98
N ALA A 2 -24.85 -8.14 10.10
CA ALA A 2 -24.58 -7.93 9.93
C ALA A 2 -24.25 -7.95 9.83
N GLY A 3 -24.23 -8.05 9.92
CA GLY A 3 -23.89 -8.03 9.90
C GLY A 3 -23.45 -8.17 10.04
N SER A 4 -23.46 -8.29 10.22
CA SER A 4 -23.00 -8.39 10.32
C SER A 4 -22.62 -8.43 10.57
N GLY A 5 -22.58 -8.64 10.69
CA GLY A 5 -22.06 -8.64 10.86
C GLY A 5 -21.55 -8.70 11.08
N PRO A 6 -21.58 -8.86 11.20
CA PRO A 6 -20.84 -8.76 11.36
C PRO A 6 -20.25 -8.71 11.23
N SER A 7 -20.15 -8.81 11.31
CA SER A 7 -19.54 -8.65 11.08
C SER A 7 -19.04 -8.43 11.03
N GLY A 8 -19.00 -8.56 11.05
CA GLY A 8 -18.34 -8.17 10.89
C GLY A 8 -17.65 -8.17 10.96
N ASP A 9 -17.50 -8.37 11.29
CA ASP A 9 -16.74 -8.23 11.13
C ASP A 9 -15.96 -8.34 10.89
N GLN A 10 -16.05 -8.89 11.05
CA GLN A 10 -15.46 -9.14 10.67
C GLN A 10 -14.54 -8.92 10.17
N ASN A 11 -14.15 -9.17 10.53
CA ASN A 11 -13.23 -8.81 9.92
C ASN A 11 -12.99 -7.59 9.43
N GLU A 12 -13.41 -6.92 9.87
CA GLU A 12 -13.29 -5.71 9.30
C GLU A 12 -12.01 -5.11 9.57
N LYS A 13 -11.31 -4.68 8.51
CA LYS A 13 -10.04 -4.02 8.64
C LYS A 13 -10.33 -2.58 8.87
N PRO A 14 -9.70 -1.96 9.89
CA PRO A 14 -9.90 -0.54 10.13
C PRO A 14 -9.52 0.31 8.93
N LEU A 15 -8.51 -0.15 8.18
CA LEU A 15 -8.06 0.60 7.02
C LEU A 15 -7.82 -0.38 5.91
N SER A 16 -8.62 -0.31 4.88
CA SER A 16 -8.47 -1.18 3.71
C SER A 16 -7.95 -0.39 2.56
N LEU A 17 -6.96 -0.93 1.86
CA LEU A 17 -6.50 -0.32 0.63
C LEU A 17 -7.40 -0.78 -0.51
N PRO A 18 -7.79 0.15 -1.41
CA PRO A 18 -8.62 -0.24 -2.53
C PRO A 18 -7.86 -1.11 -3.52
N VAL A 19 -8.58 -2.02 -4.16
CA VAL A 19 -8.04 -2.81 -5.25
C VAL A 19 -8.09 -1.97 -6.52
N TYR A 20 -6.98 -1.89 -7.22
CA TYR A 20 -6.87 -1.06 -8.42
C TYR A 20 -5.82 -1.64 -9.34
N GLY A 21 -6.11 -1.63 -10.64
CA GLY A 21 -5.16 -2.10 -11.62
C GLY A 21 -4.81 -3.56 -11.43
N ASN A 22 -3.59 -3.90 -11.77
CA ASN A 22 -3.14 -5.29 -11.67
C ASN A 22 -2.37 -5.58 -10.40
N TYR A 23 -2.03 -4.56 -9.60
CA TYR A 23 -1.15 -4.77 -8.45
C TYR A 23 -1.54 -4.03 -7.18
N CYS A 24 -2.34 -2.97 -7.25
CA CYS A 24 -2.68 -2.23 -6.05
C CYS A 24 -3.77 -2.94 -5.26
N GLY A 25 -3.56 -3.08 -3.97
CA GLY A 25 -4.52 -3.74 -3.08
C GLY A 25 -3.86 -4.87 -2.33
N MET A 26 -4.27 -5.04 -1.08
CA MET A 26 -3.69 -6.06 -0.24
C MET A 26 -4.04 -7.44 -0.77
N GLY A 27 -3.05 -8.28 -1.00
CA GLY A 27 -3.25 -9.61 -1.53
C GLY A 27 -3.65 -9.66 -2.98
N HIS A 28 -3.58 -8.53 -3.69
CA HIS A 28 -3.96 -8.43 -5.09
C HIS A 28 -2.70 -8.27 -5.93
N GLY A 29 -2.59 -9.07 -6.96
CA GLY A 29 -1.46 -8.96 -7.86
C GLY A 29 -1.19 -10.26 -8.58
N ASP A 30 -0.49 -10.14 -9.71
CA ASP A 30 -0.07 -11.28 -10.50
C ASP A 30 1.21 -11.86 -9.89
N PRO A 31 1.17 -13.07 -9.33
CA PRO A 31 2.37 -13.64 -8.70
C PRO A 31 3.49 -13.94 -9.68
N THR A 32 3.20 -13.94 -10.98
CA THR A 32 4.23 -14.17 -12.00
C THR A 32 4.85 -12.87 -12.48
N TRP A 33 4.29 -11.72 -12.09
CA TRP A 33 4.78 -10.38 -12.47
C TRP A 33 4.71 -10.13 -13.97
N LYS A 34 3.89 -10.88 -14.70
CA LYS A 34 3.81 -10.75 -16.15
C LYS A 34 2.76 -9.73 -16.59
N ALA A 35 1.73 -9.53 -15.79
CA ALA A 35 0.72 -8.53 -16.15
C ALA A 35 1.36 -7.15 -16.12
N PRO A 36 1.17 -6.33 -17.17
CA PRO A 36 1.74 -4.99 -17.16
C PRO A 36 0.97 -4.08 -16.21
N PRO A 37 1.64 -3.15 -15.54
CA PRO A 37 0.92 -2.14 -14.78
C PRO A 37 0.10 -1.29 -15.73
N ILE A 38 -1.07 -0.84 -15.26
CA ILE A 38 -1.93 -0.03 -16.13
C ILE A 38 -1.52 1.44 -16.14
N ASP A 39 -0.78 1.89 -15.14
CA ASP A 39 -0.29 3.26 -15.05
C ASP A 39 0.83 3.35 -14.03
N ALA A 40 1.28 4.58 -13.73
CA ALA A 40 2.40 4.77 -12.83
C ALA A 40 2.08 4.38 -11.40
N VAL A 41 0.86 4.64 -10.93
CA VAL A 41 0.45 4.24 -9.58
C VAL A 41 0.49 2.72 -9.47
N ASP A 42 -0.05 2.03 -10.47
CA ASP A 42 -0.06 0.57 -10.47
C ASP A 42 1.37 0.01 -10.52
N LEU A 43 2.26 0.69 -11.24
CA LEU A 43 3.67 0.29 -11.29
C LEU A 43 4.32 0.36 -9.90
N VAL A 44 4.06 1.43 -9.17
CA VAL A 44 4.61 1.55 -7.82
C VAL A 44 4.06 0.44 -6.92
N CYS A 45 2.79 0.10 -7.07
CA CYS A 45 2.22 -1.02 -6.33
C CYS A 45 2.93 -2.33 -6.68
N ARG A 46 3.22 -2.55 -7.96
CA ARG A 46 3.91 -3.77 -8.38
C ARG A 46 5.31 -3.85 -7.76
N GLU A 47 6.04 -2.75 -7.82
CA GLU A 47 7.40 -2.74 -7.28
C GLU A 47 7.40 -2.94 -5.77
N HIS A 48 6.39 -2.40 -5.10
CA HIS A 48 6.25 -2.59 -3.66
C HIS A 48 5.97 -4.06 -3.34
N ASP A 49 5.07 -4.69 -4.09
CA ASP A 49 4.77 -6.10 -3.90
C ASP A 49 5.99 -6.98 -4.16
N ARG A 50 6.75 -6.66 -5.21
CA ARG A 50 7.97 -7.40 -5.51
C ARG A 50 8.99 -7.24 -4.40
N CYS A 51 9.09 -6.05 -3.86
CA CYS A 51 10.00 -5.80 -2.75
C CYS A 51 9.62 -6.67 -1.56
N TYR A 52 8.34 -6.76 -1.23
CA TYR A 52 7.89 -7.64 -0.14
C TYR A 52 8.22 -9.09 -0.43
N SER A 53 8.09 -9.52 -1.68
CA SER A 53 8.39 -10.91 -2.01
C SER A 53 9.88 -11.23 -1.86
N LEU A 54 10.73 -10.23 -2.01
CA LEU A 54 12.17 -10.41 -1.90
C LEU A 54 12.69 -10.21 -0.49
N LEU A 55 12.16 -9.23 0.22
CA LEU A 55 12.69 -8.84 1.53
C LEU A 55 11.81 -9.26 2.70
N GLY A 56 10.58 -9.67 2.42
CA GLY A 56 9.63 -10.05 3.45
C GLY A 56 8.50 -9.04 3.58
N ASP A 57 7.34 -9.54 3.96
CA ASP A 57 6.16 -8.70 4.13
C ASP A 57 6.41 -7.66 5.20
N PHE A 58 5.92 -6.47 4.95
CA PHE A 58 6.00 -5.34 5.88
C PHE A 58 7.42 -4.85 6.13
N ASP A 59 8.36 -5.19 5.26
CA ASP A 59 9.72 -4.65 5.37
C ASP A 59 9.67 -3.14 5.15
N SER A 60 10.20 -2.39 6.09
CA SER A 60 10.08 -0.93 6.06
C SER A 60 10.86 -0.30 4.90
N ARG A 61 11.86 -1.00 4.37
CA ARG A 61 12.56 -0.47 3.18
C ARG A 61 11.63 -0.41 1.99
N CYS A 62 10.75 -1.42 1.86
CA CYS A 62 9.77 -1.45 0.78
C CYS A 62 8.75 -0.33 0.95
N ASP A 63 8.31 -0.10 2.18
CA ASP A 63 7.32 0.95 2.44
C ASP A 63 7.90 2.32 2.21
N ARG A 64 9.14 2.55 2.62
CA ARG A 64 9.79 3.85 2.40
C ARG A 64 10.02 4.11 0.92
N ASN A 65 10.33 3.06 0.16
CA ASN A 65 10.50 3.20 -1.28
C ASN A 65 9.19 3.60 -1.94
N LEU A 66 8.08 2.98 -1.53
CA LEU A 66 6.76 3.35 -2.03
C LEU A 66 6.45 4.82 -1.72
N ILE A 67 6.73 5.24 -0.49
CA ILE A 67 6.48 6.62 -0.07
C ILE A 67 7.25 7.60 -0.94
N GLN A 68 8.49 7.25 -1.28
CA GLN A 68 9.31 8.11 -2.13
C GLN A 68 8.80 8.20 -3.56
N LEU A 69 8.34 7.09 -4.11
CA LEU A 69 7.98 7.03 -5.53
C LEU A 69 6.54 7.45 -5.81
N MET A 70 5.65 7.31 -4.84
CA MET A 70 4.24 7.48 -5.09
C MET A 70 3.83 8.91 -5.48
N PRO A 71 4.39 9.97 -4.89
CA PRO A 71 3.96 11.33 -5.27
C PRO A 71 4.10 11.61 -6.77
N THR A 72 5.23 11.27 -7.36
CA THR A 72 5.43 11.45 -8.79
C THR A 72 4.50 10.56 -9.59
N ALA A 73 4.30 9.33 -9.13
CA ALA A 73 3.39 8.41 -9.82
C ALA A 73 1.97 8.93 -9.84
N ILE A 74 1.52 9.55 -8.75
CA ILE A 74 0.20 10.16 -8.70
C ILE A 74 0.08 11.25 -9.76
N GLU A 75 1.10 12.10 -9.87
CA GLU A 75 1.09 13.16 -10.88
C GLU A 75 1.02 12.60 -12.29
N GLN A 76 1.71 11.49 -12.54
CA GLN A 76 1.79 10.92 -13.88
C GLN A 76 0.59 10.06 -14.25
N THR A 77 -0.25 9.72 -13.29
CA THR A 77 -1.39 8.85 -13.54
C THR A 77 -2.56 9.71 -14.03
N PRO A 78 -3.12 9.42 -15.21
CA PRO A 78 -4.12 10.32 -15.78
C PRO A 78 -5.52 10.19 -15.19
N SER A 79 -5.88 9.03 -14.64
CA SER A 79 -7.26 8.84 -14.16
C SER A 79 -7.42 9.37 -12.75
N LEU A 80 -8.59 9.93 -12.48
CA LEU A 80 -8.91 10.41 -11.15
C LEU A 80 -8.89 9.26 -10.13
N LEU A 81 -9.44 8.13 -10.52
CA LEU A 81 -9.45 6.96 -9.62
C LEU A 81 -8.03 6.53 -9.28
N GLY A 82 -7.15 6.47 -10.28
CA GLY A 82 -5.75 6.09 -10.03
C GLY A 82 -5.06 7.07 -9.11
N LYS A 83 -5.31 8.37 -9.29
CA LYS A 83 -4.74 9.39 -8.40
C LYS A 83 -5.24 9.20 -6.97
N GLN A 84 -6.53 8.93 -6.81
CA GLN A 84 -7.10 8.72 -5.48
C GLN A 84 -6.52 7.49 -4.81
N VAL A 85 -6.37 6.40 -5.55
CA VAL A 85 -5.77 5.18 -5.00
C VAL A 85 -4.33 5.45 -4.57
N GLY A 86 -3.59 6.17 -5.39
CA GLY A 86 -2.21 6.52 -5.05
C GLY A 86 -2.13 7.35 -3.78
N ILE A 87 -3.01 8.34 -3.64
CA ILE A 87 -3.04 9.19 -2.45
C ILE A 87 -3.36 8.35 -1.21
N MET A 88 -4.36 7.49 -1.30
CA MET A 88 -4.74 6.67 -0.16
C MET A 88 -3.63 5.71 0.23
N THR A 89 -2.97 5.14 -0.75
CA THR A 89 -1.86 4.23 -0.51
C THR A 89 -0.70 4.96 0.15
N LEU A 90 -0.38 6.15 -0.36
CA LEU A 90 0.68 6.97 0.20
C LEU A 90 0.39 7.33 1.66
N LEU A 91 -0.84 7.73 1.94
CA LEU A 91 -1.23 8.08 3.30
C LEU A 91 -1.12 6.88 4.23
N TYR A 92 -1.59 5.73 3.78
CA TYR A 92 -1.56 4.53 4.60
C TYR A 92 -0.13 4.19 5.02
N PHE A 93 0.78 4.12 4.07
CA PHE A 93 2.16 3.73 4.39
C PHE A 93 2.92 4.83 5.09
N SER A 94 2.60 6.09 4.81
CA SER A 94 3.22 7.20 5.54
C SER A 94 2.85 7.17 7.02
N LEU A 95 1.59 6.90 7.32
CA LEU A 95 1.17 6.80 8.71
C LEU A 95 1.78 5.59 9.40
N ALA A 96 1.84 4.47 8.71
CA ALA A 96 2.44 3.27 9.27
C ALA A 96 3.93 3.48 9.57
N GLU A 97 4.65 4.12 8.66
CA GLU A 97 6.08 4.39 8.85
C GLU A 97 6.30 5.38 9.98
N GLN A 98 5.45 6.40 10.09
CA GLN A 98 5.55 7.35 11.17
C GLN A 98 5.34 6.70 12.53
N ASN A 99 4.35 5.83 12.61
CA ASN A 99 4.07 5.14 13.87
C ASN A 99 5.23 4.25 14.28
N LEU A 100 5.82 3.54 13.33
CA LEU A 100 6.98 2.72 13.62
C LEU A 100 8.16 3.57 14.05
N GLY A 101 8.41 4.67 13.33
CA GLY A 101 9.49 5.56 13.66
C GLY A 101 9.33 6.18 15.04
N LEU A 102 8.11 6.59 15.34
CA LEU A 102 7.82 7.15 16.64
C LEU A 102 8.04 6.13 17.75
N GLY A 103 7.58 4.90 17.52
CA GLY A 103 7.78 3.83 18.48
C GLY A 103 9.25 3.56 18.74
N GLU A 104 10.05 3.52 17.67
CA GLU A 104 11.49 3.34 17.80
C GLU A 104 12.13 4.44 18.63
N ILE A 105 11.77 5.67 18.35
CA ILE A 105 12.32 6.80 19.06
C ILE A 105 11.98 6.72 20.54
N LEU A 106 10.75 6.40 20.85
CA LEU A 106 10.32 6.30 22.25
C LEU A 106 11.06 5.19 22.98
N PHE A 107 11.18 4.04 22.35
CA PHE A 107 11.88 2.92 22.98
C PHE A 107 13.36 3.20 23.15
N LYS A 108 13.98 3.83 22.16
CA LYS A 108 15.40 4.11 22.25
C LYS A 108 15.74 5.14 23.31
N ARG A 109 14.79 6.00 23.62
CA ARG A 109 15.03 7.02 24.62
C ARG A 109 14.73 6.57 26.02
N THR A 110 14.07 5.46 26.15
CA THR A 110 13.81 4.91 27.45
C THR A 110 14.85 3.87 27.83
#